data_cbd6f546306cdf3ddd94932f0feca02c
#
_entry.id   cbd6f546306cdf3ddd94932f0feca02c
#
_cell.length_a   1.000
_cell.length_b   1.000
_cell.length_c   1.000
_cell.angle_alpha   90.00
_cell.angle_beta   90.00
_cell.angle_gamma   90.00
#
_symmetry.space_group_name_H-M   'P 1'
#
loop_
_entity.id
_entity.type
_entity.pdbx_description
1 polymer ?
#
loop_
_entity_poly.entity_id
_entity_poly.type
_entity_poly.pdbx_seq_one_letter_code
_entity_poly.pdbx_strand_id
1 'polypeptide(L)'
;HRDMPVFLLGGTPEVVEEASNRLAKDYPNLRIAGFHHGYFSQDEDEKICKMINESGAKILFVGLGVPKQELWIKSNLGRLKGIIAIGVGGSFDVISGRLKRAPEAWQKVGLEWLYRTMQEPWRFKRIIRLPLFMALVVLTRFGLYTRRIDWWE
;
A
#
# COMPACT_ATOMS: atom_id res chain seq x y z
N HIS A 1 7.42 -26.31 2.30
CA HIS A 1 7.21 -24.84 2.32
C HIS A 1 8.31 -24.22 1.47
N ARG A 2 7.94 -23.49 0.40
CA ARG A 2 8.93 -22.70 -0.36
C ARG A 2 9.29 -21.49 0.50
N ASP A 3 10.58 -21.34 0.82
CA ASP A 3 11.10 -20.13 1.45
C ASP A 3 10.90 -18.96 0.48
N MET A 4 10.01 -18.04 0.83
CA MET A 4 9.69 -16.85 0.04
C MET A 4 10.02 -15.59 0.86
N PRO A 5 11.29 -15.15 0.86
CA PRO A 5 11.67 -13.97 1.62
C PRO A 5 10.95 -12.75 1.14
N VAL A 6 10.55 -11.89 2.07
CA VAL A 6 9.79 -10.66 1.78
C VAL A 6 10.64 -9.42 2.01
N PHE A 7 10.43 -8.39 1.19
CA PHE A 7 11.00 -7.06 1.38
C PHE A 7 9.87 -6.05 1.62
N LEU A 8 10.07 -5.12 2.55
CA LEU A 8 9.10 -4.09 2.90
C LEU A 8 9.61 -2.73 2.40
N LEU A 9 8.83 -2.07 1.54
CA LEU A 9 9.17 -0.74 1.00
C LEU A 9 8.03 0.24 1.28
N GLY A 10 8.25 1.23 2.14
CA GLY A 10 7.23 2.24 2.41
C GLY A 10 7.16 2.66 3.88
N GLY A 11 6.25 3.59 4.18
CA GLY A 11 6.13 4.18 5.51
C GLY A 11 7.28 5.12 5.87
N THR A 12 7.26 5.66 7.11
CA THR A 12 8.42 6.36 7.66
C THR A 12 9.50 5.34 8.09
N PRO A 13 10.75 5.78 8.32
CA PRO A 13 11.81 4.87 8.80
C PRO A 13 11.36 4.06 10.03
N GLU A 14 10.78 4.73 11.02
CA GLU A 14 10.33 4.12 12.27
C GLU A 14 9.16 3.15 12.05
N VAL A 15 8.24 3.48 11.13
CA VAL A 15 7.06 2.67 10.83
C VAL A 15 7.45 1.36 10.16
N VAL A 16 8.31 1.41 9.15
CA VAL A 16 8.70 0.20 8.42
C VAL A 16 9.60 -0.71 9.26
N GLU A 17 10.48 -0.13 10.07
CA GLU A 17 11.31 -0.88 11.01
C GLU A 17 10.47 -1.60 12.06
N GLU A 18 9.55 -0.88 12.73
CA GLU A 18 8.66 -1.48 13.72
C GLU A 18 7.72 -2.51 13.11
N ALA A 19 7.21 -2.27 11.89
CA ALA A 19 6.42 -3.26 11.16
C ALA A 19 7.23 -4.54 10.87
N SER A 20 8.50 -4.39 10.48
CA SER A 20 9.42 -5.51 10.28
C SER A 20 9.62 -6.32 11.56
N ASN A 21 9.89 -5.63 12.68
CA ASN A 21 10.11 -6.26 13.98
C ASN A 21 8.88 -7.04 14.46
N ARG A 22 7.68 -6.46 14.32
CA ARG A 22 6.42 -7.13 14.69
C ARG A 22 6.12 -8.32 13.81
N LEU A 23 6.29 -8.19 12.49
CA LEU A 23 6.10 -9.30 11.58
C LEU A 23 7.05 -10.47 11.90
N ALA A 24 8.32 -10.19 12.19
CA ALA A 24 9.27 -11.21 12.58
C ALA A 24 8.90 -11.90 13.91
N LYS A 25 8.33 -11.14 14.86
CA LYS A 25 7.85 -11.66 16.14
C LYS A 25 6.58 -12.49 15.99
N ASP A 26 5.59 -11.98 15.26
CA ASP A 26 4.26 -12.60 15.14
C ASP A 26 4.28 -13.81 14.17
N TYR A 27 5.23 -13.81 13.24
CA TYR A 27 5.41 -14.86 12.23
C TYR A 27 6.87 -15.35 12.18
N PRO A 28 7.32 -16.17 13.14
CA PRO A 28 8.73 -16.60 13.25
C PRO A 28 9.27 -17.33 12.01
N ASN A 29 8.38 -17.91 11.19
CA ASN A 29 8.74 -18.57 9.93
C ASN A 29 8.78 -17.63 8.72
N LEU A 30 8.43 -16.35 8.89
CA LEU A 30 8.49 -15.34 7.83
C LEU A 30 9.92 -14.80 7.73
N ARG A 31 10.58 -15.06 6.61
CA ARG A 31 11.89 -14.50 6.34
C ARG A 31 11.77 -13.10 5.78
N ILE A 32 12.11 -12.09 6.57
CA ILE A 32 12.22 -10.70 6.12
C ILE A 32 13.62 -10.50 5.57
N ALA A 33 13.72 -10.28 4.26
CA ALA A 33 14.99 -10.10 3.54
C ALA A 33 15.56 -8.69 3.71
N GLY A 34 14.69 -7.72 4.05
CA GLY A 34 15.06 -6.34 4.29
C GLY A 34 13.87 -5.39 4.26
N PHE A 35 14.13 -4.14 4.55
CA PHE A 35 13.13 -3.07 4.47
C PHE A 35 13.77 -1.74 4.09
N HIS A 36 12.96 -0.82 3.55
CA HIS A 36 13.34 0.56 3.27
C HIS A 36 12.13 1.49 3.41
N HIS A 37 12.35 2.69 3.91
CA HIS A 37 11.29 3.70 4.04
C HIS A 37 10.78 4.21 2.68
N GLY A 38 9.61 4.87 2.68
CA GLY A 38 8.97 5.38 1.46
C GLY A 38 9.30 6.84 1.11
N TYR A 39 10.21 7.49 1.85
CA TYR A 39 10.62 8.87 1.65
C TYR A 39 11.96 8.91 0.92
N PHE A 40 11.90 8.75 -0.37
CA PHE A 40 13.03 8.79 -1.29
C PHE A 40 12.63 9.51 -2.58
N SER A 41 13.62 10.01 -3.30
CA SER A 41 13.45 10.68 -4.58
C SER A 41 13.54 9.67 -5.74
N GLN A 42 13.11 10.08 -6.92
CA GLN A 42 13.06 9.21 -8.10
C GLN A 42 14.45 8.78 -8.59
N ASP A 43 15.47 9.59 -8.33
CA ASP A 43 16.88 9.29 -8.65
C ASP A 43 17.45 8.18 -7.77
N GLU A 44 16.82 7.87 -6.62
CA GLU A 44 17.19 6.75 -5.76
C GLU A 44 16.57 5.42 -6.17
N ASP A 45 15.62 5.42 -7.13
CA ASP A 45 14.89 4.21 -7.55
C ASP A 45 15.82 3.07 -7.96
N GLU A 46 16.88 3.38 -8.71
CA GLU A 46 17.84 2.37 -9.16
C GLU A 46 18.58 1.71 -7.99
N LYS A 47 19.01 2.51 -7.01
CA LYS A 47 19.69 2.04 -5.81
C LYS A 47 18.74 1.16 -4.97
N ILE A 48 17.48 1.56 -4.84
CA ILE A 48 16.47 0.80 -4.11
C ILE A 48 16.17 -0.52 -4.80
N CYS A 49 15.97 -0.52 -6.12
CA CYS A 49 15.76 -1.74 -6.91
C CYS A 49 16.96 -2.70 -6.79
N LYS A 50 18.18 -2.18 -6.81
CA LYS A 50 19.40 -2.96 -6.60
C LYS A 50 19.40 -3.60 -5.21
N MET A 51 19.13 -2.82 -4.16
CA MET A 51 19.05 -3.31 -2.78
C MET A 51 18.00 -4.43 -2.65
N ILE A 52 16.81 -4.26 -3.25
CA ILE A 52 15.75 -5.25 -3.23
C ILE A 52 16.19 -6.54 -3.94
N ASN A 53 16.81 -6.44 -5.11
CA ASN A 53 17.31 -7.62 -5.85
C ASN A 53 18.41 -8.36 -5.08
N GLU A 54 19.35 -7.64 -4.46
CA GLU A 54 20.46 -8.19 -3.70
C GLU A 54 20.01 -8.84 -2.38
N SER A 55 18.87 -8.41 -1.83
CA SER A 55 18.29 -9.02 -0.62
C SER A 55 17.82 -10.47 -0.81
N GLY A 56 17.62 -10.89 -2.06
CA GLY A 56 17.08 -12.21 -2.39
C GLY A 56 15.57 -12.35 -2.14
N ALA A 57 14.87 -11.24 -1.91
CA ALA A 57 13.42 -11.24 -1.73
C ALA A 57 12.70 -11.84 -2.95
N LYS A 58 11.59 -12.53 -2.67
CA LYS A 58 10.67 -13.06 -3.69
C LYS A 58 9.35 -12.30 -3.72
N ILE A 59 9.01 -11.65 -2.62
CA ILE A 59 7.83 -10.81 -2.49
C ILE A 59 8.27 -9.43 -2.02
N LEU A 60 7.76 -8.39 -2.68
CA LEU A 60 7.94 -6.98 -2.32
C LEU A 60 6.60 -6.39 -1.93
N PHE A 61 6.46 -6.00 -0.68
CA PHE A 61 5.32 -5.21 -0.22
C PHE A 61 5.63 -3.72 -0.34
N VAL A 62 4.79 -3.00 -1.11
CA VAL A 62 4.98 -1.57 -1.39
C VAL A 62 3.91 -0.74 -0.71
N GLY A 63 4.29 0.00 0.32
CA GLY A 63 3.43 0.86 1.15
C GLY A 63 3.66 2.35 0.91
N LEU A 64 3.66 2.82 -0.34
CA LEU A 64 3.86 4.24 -0.70
C LEU A 64 2.54 5.02 -0.80
N GLY A 65 1.41 4.33 -0.64
CA GLY A 65 0.06 4.88 -0.84
C GLY A 65 -0.34 4.97 -2.31
N VAL A 66 -1.68 4.97 -2.53
CA VAL A 66 -2.30 5.07 -3.86
C VAL A 66 -2.29 6.53 -4.32
N PRO A 67 -1.97 6.85 -5.59
CA PRO A 67 -1.52 5.97 -6.67
C PRO A 67 0.01 5.80 -6.76
N LYS A 68 0.77 6.36 -5.81
CA LYS A 68 2.24 6.40 -5.88
C LYS A 68 2.85 4.99 -5.95
N GLN A 69 2.32 4.04 -5.19
CA GLN A 69 2.84 2.66 -5.15
C GLN A 69 2.64 1.93 -6.48
N GLU A 70 1.50 2.08 -7.14
CA GLU A 70 1.22 1.45 -8.43
C GLU A 70 2.12 2.03 -9.52
N LEU A 71 2.29 3.36 -9.52
CA LEU A 71 3.17 4.07 -10.46
C LEU A 71 4.62 3.65 -10.25
N TRP A 72 5.08 3.57 -9.00
CA TRP A 72 6.44 3.15 -8.68
C TRP A 72 6.70 1.69 -9.12
N ILE A 73 5.77 0.77 -8.82
CA ILE A 73 5.87 -0.62 -9.26
C ILE A 73 5.95 -0.68 -10.78
N LYS A 74 5.03 0.00 -11.50
CA LYS A 74 5.00 0.03 -12.96
C LYS A 74 6.32 0.53 -13.54
N SER A 75 6.86 1.63 -13.03
CA SER A 75 8.10 2.26 -13.53
C SER A 75 9.34 1.41 -13.28
N ASN A 76 9.33 0.59 -12.23
CA ASN A 76 10.48 -0.19 -11.80
C ASN A 76 10.35 -1.70 -12.06
N LEU A 77 9.24 -2.16 -12.65
CA LEU A 77 8.99 -3.59 -12.88
C LEU A 77 10.10 -4.26 -13.69
N GLY A 78 10.64 -3.59 -14.70
CA GLY A 78 11.74 -4.11 -15.51
C GLY A 78 13.09 -4.21 -14.77
N ARG A 79 13.25 -3.50 -13.64
CA ARG A 79 14.45 -3.54 -12.79
C ARG A 79 14.35 -4.60 -11.69
N LEU A 80 13.14 -5.01 -11.32
CA LEU A 80 12.87 -6.02 -10.29
C LEU A 80 12.94 -7.42 -10.91
N LYS A 81 13.91 -8.25 -10.44
CA LYS A 81 14.21 -9.55 -11.05
C LYS A 81 13.54 -10.70 -10.29
N GLY A 82 12.50 -11.29 -10.87
CA GLY A 82 11.84 -12.46 -10.30
C GLY A 82 11.13 -12.21 -8.96
N ILE A 83 10.61 -11.00 -8.78
CA ILE A 83 9.96 -10.52 -7.55
C ILE A 83 8.48 -10.25 -7.83
N ILE A 84 7.61 -10.71 -6.95
CA ILE A 84 6.18 -10.37 -6.96
C ILE A 84 6.00 -9.10 -6.14
N ALA A 85 5.62 -7.99 -6.79
CA ALA A 85 5.37 -6.71 -6.12
C ALA A 85 3.87 -6.53 -5.82
N ILE A 86 3.54 -6.16 -4.58
CA ILE A 86 2.18 -6.01 -4.09
C ILE A 86 2.03 -4.66 -3.39
N GLY A 87 1.12 -3.81 -3.88
CA GLY A 87 0.76 -2.57 -3.20
C GLY A 87 -0.06 -2.84 -1.93
N VAL A 88 0.42 -2.39 -0.79
CA VAL A 88 -0.22 -2.62 0.52
C VAL A 88 -0.71 -1.32 1.20
N GLY A 89 -0.50 -0.17 0.56
CA GLY A 89 -0.95 1.13 1.08
C GLY A 89 -0.40 1.40 2.48
N GLY A 90 -1.28 1.84 3.38
CA GLY A 90 -0.93 2.14 4.78
C GLY A 90 -0.97 0.93 5.72
N SER A 91 -0.72 -0.29 5.23
CA SER A 91 -0.72 -1.49 6.10
C SER A 91 0.41 -1.47 7.12
N PHE A 92 1.56 -0.88 6.78
CA PHE A 92 2.68 -0.78 7.72
C PHE A 92 2.35 0.10 8.93
N ASP A 93 1.54 1.16 8.78
CA ASP A 93 1.07 1.98 9.90
C ASP A 93 0.20 1.18 10.88
N VAL A 94 -0.57 0.22 10.37
CA VAL A 94 -1.39 -0.68 11.20
C VAL A 94 -0.52 -1.75 11.86
N ILE A 95 0.37 -2.39 11.10
CA ILE A 95 1.25 -3.45 11.59
C ILE A 95 2.19 -2.89 12.66
N SER A 96 2.77 -1.71 12.45
CA SER A 96 3.61 -1.02 13.47
C SER A 96 2.83 -0.58 14.72
N GLY A 97 1.48 -0.61 14.66
CA GLY A 97 0.62 -0.16 15.76
C GLY A 97 0.51 1.36 15.88
N ARG A 98 1.09 2.12 14.95
CA ARG A 98 0.93 3.58 14.88
C ARG A 98 -0.54 3.95 14.64
N LEU A 99 -1.24 3.17 13.83
CA LEU A 99 -2.67 3.31 13.62
C LEU A 99 -3.40 2.11 14.21
N LYS A 100 -4.46 2.38 14.96
CA LYS A 100 -5.33 1.33 15.46
C LYS A 100 -6.25 0.84 14.33
N ARG A 101 -6.35 -0.47 14.18
CA ARG A 101 -7.35 -1.06 13.31
C ARG A 101 -8.75 -0.73 13.84
N ALA A 102 -9.70 -0.53 12.94
CA ALA A 102 -11.08 -0.29 13.34
C ALA A 102 -11.62 -1.46 14.22
N PRO A 103 -12.44 -1.18 15.25
CA PRO A 103 -13.13 -2.23 16.00
C PRO A 103 -13.93 -3.15 15.08
N GLU A 104 -14.10 -4.41 15.46
CA GLU A 104 -14.80 -5.40 14.62
C GLU A 104 -16.20 -4.96 14.17
N ALA A 105 -16.93 -4.25 15.04
CA ALA A 105 -18.24 -3.71 14.69
C ALA A 105 -18.19 -2.78 13.48
N TRP A 106 -17.18 -1.92 13.39
CA TRP A 106 -16.96 -1.00 12.26
C TRP A 106 -16.52 -1.73 10.99
N GLN A 107 -15.72 -2.80 11.17
CA GLN A 107 -15.28 -3.64 10.04
C GLN A 107 -16.47 -4.40 9.44
N LYS A 108 -17.35 -4.99 10.28
CA LYS A 108 -18.53 -5.75 9.84
C LYS A 108 -19.54 -4.91 9.06
N VAL A 109 -19.68 -3.62 9.37
CA VAL A 109 -20.58 -2.70 8.66
C VAL A 109 -19.89 -1.94 7.53
N GLY A 110 -18.62 -2.25 7.21
CA GLY A 110 -17.87 -1.61 6.11
C GLY A 110 -17.45 -0.17 6.38
N LEU A 111 -17.50 0.29 7.64
CA LEU A 111 -17.15 1.66 8.04
C LEU A 111 -15.69 1.81 8.51
N GLU A 112 -14.81 0.85 8.22
CA GLU A 112 -13.39 0.92 8.56
C GLU A 112 -12.71 2.17 7.97
N TRP A 113 -13.09 2.56 6.75
CA TRP A 113 -12.60 3.76 6.09
C TRP A 113 -12.94 5.04 6.86
N LEU A 114 -14.13 5.12 7.46
CA LEU A 114 -14.56 6.27 8.27
C LEU A 114 -13.77 6.34 9.58
N TYR A 115 -13.61 5.21 10.27
CA TYR A 115 -12.77 5.13 11.48
C TYR A 115 -11.34 5.57 11.20
N ARG A 116 -10.77 5.14 10.07
CA ARG A 116 -9.42 5.53 9.63
C ARG A 116 -9.32 7.01 9.33
N THR A 117 -10.38 7.63 8.79
CA THR A 117 -10.43 9.07 8.55
C THR A 117 -10.46 9.88 9.83
N MET A 118 -11.12 9.36 10.86
CA MET A 118 -11.13 10.02 12.18
C MET A 118 -9.72 10.02 12.81
N GLN A 119 -8.91 9.00 12.57
CA GLN A 119 -7.52 8.96 13.02
C GLN A 119 -6.59 9.84 12.16
N GLU A 120 -6.92 10.04 10.88
CA GLU A 120 -6.12 10.79 9.91
C GLU A 120 -6.98 11.81 9.14
N PRO A 121 -7.31 12.97 9.76
CA PRO A 121 -8.24 13.95 9.17
C PRO A 121 -7.83 14.49 7.80
N TRP A 122 -6.53 14.53 7.48
CA TRP A 122 -6.04 14.97 6.16
C TRP A 122 -6.49 14.05 5.01
N ARG A 123 -6.93 12.82 5.31
CA ARG A 123 -7.50 11.88 4.33
C ARG A 123 -8.90 12.28 3.87
N PHE A 124 -9.56 13.20 4.59
CA PHE A 124 -10.91 13.68 4.25
C PHE A 124 -11.01 14.18 2.81
N LYS A 125 -9.95 14.83 2.30
CA LYS A 125 -9.87 15.26 0.89
C LYS A 125 -10.02 14.12 -0.13
N ARG A 126 -9.67 12.89 0.23
CA ARG A 126 -9.86 11.71 -0.63
C ARG A 126 -11.27 11.16 -0.54
N ILE A 127 -11.88 11.24 0.64
CA ILE A 127 -13.20 10.69 0.93
C ILE A 127 -14.30 11.52 0.31
N ILE A 128 -14.14 12.84 0.20
CA ILE A 128 -15.11 13.73 -0.44
C ILE A 128 -15.35 13.36 -1.93
N ARG A 129 -14.45 12.60 -2.55
CA ARG A 129 -14.64 12.05 -3.90
C ARG A 129 -15.53 10.81 -3.93
N LEU A 130 -15.72 10.13 -2.79
CA LEU A 130 -16.54 8.91 -2.70
C LEU A 130 -18.03 9.19 -2.97
N PRO A 131 -18.68 10.19 -2.32
CA PRO A 131 -20.05 10.59 -2.64
C PRO A 131 -20.21 10.99 -4.11
N LEU A 132 -19.22 11.71 -4.68
CA LEU A 132 -19.25 12.08 -6.09
C LEU A 132 -19.21 10.85 -6.99
N PHE A 133 -18.34 9.88 -6.70
CA PHE A 133 -18.28 8.61 -7.42
C PHE A 133 -19.61 7.85 -7.31
N MET A 134 -20.17 7.74 -6.11
CA MET A 134 -21.48 7.10 -5.90
C MET A 134 -22.59 7.79 -6.70
N ALA A 135 -22.63 9.12 -6.70
CA ALA A 135 -23.57 9.89 -7.51
C ALA A 135 -23.39 9.59 -9.01
N LEU A 136 -22.15 9.55 -9.50
CA LEU A 136 -21.85 9.21 -10.90
C LEU A 136 -22.31 7.78 -11.25
N VAL A 137 -22.07 6.79 -10.38
CA VAL A 137 -22.53 5.41 -10.59
C VAL A 137 -24.05 5.35 -10.66
N VAL A 138 -24.75 6.03 -9.76
CA VAL A 138 -26.22 6.10 -9.76
C VAL A 138 -26.73 6.78 -11.04
N LEU A 139 -26.17 7.93 -11.44
CA LEU A 139 -26.54 8.64 -12.66
C LEU A 139 -26.30 7.79 -13.91
N THR A 140 -25.19 7.06 -13.96
CA THR A 140 -24.89 6.13 -15.07
C THR A 140 -25.90 4.97 -15.11
N ARG A 141 -26.28 4.43 -13.95
CA ARG A 141 -27.27 3.36 -13.84
C ARG A 141 -28.65 3.77 -14.37
N PHE A 142 -29.03 5.03 -14.17
CA PHE A 142 -30.30 5.58 -14.68
C PHE A 142 -30.19 6.18 -16.09
N GLY A 143 -29.06 6.01 -16.78
CA GLY A 143 -28.86 6.52 -18.15
C GLY A 143 -28.71 8.04 -18.25
N LEU A 144 -28.62 8.74 -17.12
CA LEU A 144 -28.49 10.21 -17.04
C LEU A 144 -27.05 10.70 -17.24
N TYR A 145 -26.06 9.79 -17.26
CA TYR A 145 -24.67 10.10 -17.50
C TYR A 145 -24.02 9.03 -18.39
N THR A 146 -23.61 9.42 -19.59
CA THR A 146 -23.05 8.53 -20.62
C THR A 146 -21.64 8.96 -21.06
N ARG A 147 -20.84 9.53 -20.18
CA ARG A 147 -19.46 9.83 -20.54
C ARG A 147 -18.69 8.51 -20.66
N ARG A 148 -18.23 8.17 -21.87
CA ARG A 148 -17.20 7.13 -22.04
C ARG A 148 -15.97 7.59 -21.27
N ILE A 149 -15.57 6.80 -20.28
CA ILE A 149 -14.31 7.01 -19.58
C ILE A 149 -13.30 6.15 -20.33
N ASP A 150 -12.54 6.77 -21.21
CA ASP A 150 -11.43 6.11 -21.90
C ASP A 150 -10.28 5.97 -20.90
N TRP A 151 -10.20 4.81 -20.26
CA TRP A 151 -9.21 4.51 -19.22
C TRP A 151 -7.83 4.11 -19.78
N TRP A 152 -7.65 4.12 -21.13
CA TRP A 152 -6.52 3.46 -21.81
C TRP A 152 -5.66 4.37 -22.68
N GLU A 153 -5.84 5.68 -22.63
CA GLU A 153 -4.90 6.65 -23.24
C GLU A 153 -3.87 7.17 -22.25
#